data_82e88b45d56f8234ca15c0fcedde3708
#
_entry.id   82e88b45d56f8234ca15c0fcedde3708
#
_cell.length_a   1.000
_cell.length_b   1.000
_cell.length_c   1.000
_cell.angle_alpha   90.00
_cell.angle_beta   90.00
_cell.angle_gamma   90.00
#
_symmetry.space_group_name_H-M   'P 1'
#
loop_
_entity.id
_entity.type
_entity.pdbx_description
1 polymer ?
#
loop_
_entity_poly.entity_id
_entity_poly.type
_entity_poly.pdbx_seq_one_letter_code
_entity_poly.pdbx_strand_id
1 'polypeptide(L)'
;ASAQEASAQKGNGWSAGIGAAWSPNPYKSYKNRAWPVPTVAYEGKSFYWRGPAFGYRLVNNEAFELSVVASLYPQRFRAKDSRDAQVRQLDDRDFSGVAGFDARWRGDWGALSGSAKKEFTGHGGGIIGDVNYSYPIQQGRVTWIPTVGVEYADAELNDYYYGVSTAEAARSGLSAYRPGNTLTPYLSMAARMQLNERWSAMVGVRTSRLAD
;
A
#
# COMPACT_ATOMS: atom_id res chain seq x y z
N ALA A 1 -4.06 3.48 2.30
CA ALA A 1 -5.12 2.47 2.17
C ALA A 1 -5.19 2.02 0.72
N SER A 2 -4.52 0.95 0.40
CA SER A 2 -4.45 0.43 -0.97
C SER A 2 -5.62 -0.51 -1.23
N ALA A 3 -6.57 -0.06 -2.04
CA ALA A 3 -7.65 -0.86 -2.61
C ALA A 3 -7.14 -1.86 -3.70
N GLN A 4 -5.93 -2.36 -3.57
CA GLN A 4 -5.17 -2.96 -4.67
C GLN A 4 -5.16 -4.49 -4.70
N GLU A 5 -5.76 -5.17 -3.72
CA GLU A 5 -5.63 -6.64 -3.62
C GLU A 5 -6.78 -7.46 -4.21
N ALA A 6 -7.68 -6.87 -4.96
CA ALA A 6 -8.92 -7.55 -5.35
C ALA A 6 -9.01 -8.00 -6.81
N SER A 7 -7.94 -8.30 -7.47
CA SER A 7 -8.00 -8.79 -8.86
C SER A 7 -7.42 -10.19 -9.04
N ALA A 8 -7.77 -11.12 -8.18
CA ALA A 8 -7.55 -12.53 -8.52
C ALA A 8 -8.71 -13.03 -9.41
N GLN A 9 -8.76 -12.56 -10.64
CA GLN A 9 -9.63 -13.14 -11.65
C GLN A 9 -8.98 -14.42 -12.16
N LYS A 10 -9.66 -15.54 -12.08
CA LYS A 10 -9.24 -16.81 -12.71
C LYS A 10 -9.27 -16.64 -14.24
N GLY A 11 -8.15 -16.18 -14.80
CA GLY A 11 -7.99 -16.04 -16.24
C GLY A 11 -6.81 -15.16 -16.59
N ASN A 12 -5.99 -15.55 -17.56
CA ASN A 12 -4.98 -14.68 -18.14
C ASN A 12 -5.68 -13.54 -18.90
N GLY A 13 -5.30 -12.31 -18.65
CA GLY A 13 -5.90 -11.21 -19.39
C GLY A 13 -5.73 -9.83 -18.75
N TRP A 14 -6.22 -8.86 -19.50
CA TRP A 14 -6.27 -7.46 -19.07
C TRP A 14 -7.54 -7.15 -18.31
N SER A 15 -7.43 -6.31 -17.32
CA SER A 15 -8.56 -5.68 -16.63
C SER A 15 -8.29 -4.19 -16.45
N ALA A 16 -9.35 -3.40 -16.48
CA ALA A 16 -9.29 -1.98 -16.22
C ALA A 16 -10.43 -1.57 -15.31
N GLY A 17 -10.21 -0.56 -14.49
CA GLY A 17 -11.20 -0.05 -13.56
C GLY A 17 -10.96 1.40 -13.21
N ILE A 18 -11.91 1.99 -12.54
CA ILE A 18 -11.80 3.29 -11.92
C ILE A 18 -12.26 3.19 -10.47
N GLY A 19 -11.51 3.79 -9.59
CA GLY A 19 -11.83 3.86 -8.17
C GLY A 19 -11.62 5.25 -7.62
N ALA A 20 -11.96 5.44 -6.36
CA ALA A 20 -11.60 6.61 -5.59
C ALA A 20 -11.02 6.16 -4.25
N ALA A 21 -9.91 6.75 -3.84
CA ALA A 21 -9.31 6.53 -2.55
C ALA A 21 -9.42 7.79 -1.71
N TRP A 22 -9.79 7.62 -0.45
CA TRP A 22 -9.77 8.68 0.55
C TRP A 22 -8.98 8.20 1.77
N SER A 23 -8.08 9.05 2.24
CA SER A 23 -7.32 8.79 3.47
C SER A 23 -7.14 10.09 4.24
N PRO A 24 -7.33 10.10 5.56
CA PRO A 24 -6.87 11.22 6.36
C PRO A 24 -5.34 11.34 6.22
N ASN A 25 -4.89 12.56 6.00
CA ASN A 25 -3.47 12.81 5.85
C ASN A 25 -2.81 12.96 7.23
N PRO A 26 -1.68 12.29 7.51
CA PRO A 26 -0.98 12.40 8.79
C PRO A 26 -0.35 13.80 9.02
N TYR A 27 -0.16 14.58 7.96
CA TYR A 27 0.42 15.92 8.09
C TYR A 27 -0.59 16.95 8.53
N LYS A 28 -0.20 17.76 9.52
CA LYS A 28 -1.02 18.84 10.07
C LYS A 28 -1.48 19.81 8.98
N SER A 29 -2.77 20.13 8.96
CA SER A 29 -3.38 21.10 8.05
C SER A 29 -3.23 20.77 6.55
N TYR A 30 -3.00 19.52 6.19
CA TYR A 30 -2.93 19.07 4.80
C TYR A 30 -4.34 18.79 4.25
N LYS A 31 -4.59 19.10 2.99
CA LYS A 31 -5.91 18.92 2.38
C LYS A 31 -6.17 17.43 2.15
N ASN A 32 -7.20 16.88 2.81
CA ASN A 32 -7.75 15.58 2.44
C ASN A 32 -8.41 15.70 1.08
N ARG A 33 -7.97 14.90 0.12
CA ARG A 33 -8.58 14.84 -1.22
C ARG A 33 -8.97 13.40 -1.51
N ALA A 34 -10.14 13.22 -2.08
CA ALA A 34 -10.46 12.02 -2.80
C ALA A 34 -9.80 12.10 -4.19
N TRP A 35 -9.06 11.08 -4.57
CA TRP A 35 -8.40 11.01 -5.86
C TRP A 35 -9.07 9.93 -6.71
N PRO A 36 -9.43 10.24 -7.96
CA PRO A 36 -9.75 9.19 -8.90
C PRO A 36 -8.49 8.35 -9.17
N VAL A 37 -8.63 7.05 -9.03
CA VAL A 37 -7.55 6.10 -9.22
C VAL A 37 -7.92 5.21 -10.40
N PRO A 38 -7.46 5.51 -11.62
CA PRO A 38 -7.58 4.56 -12.72
C PRO A 38 -6.69 3.36 -12.41
N THR A 39 -7.23 2.17 -12.60
CA THR A 39 -6.52 0.92 -12.38
C THR A 39 -6.48 0.14 -13.69
N VAL A 40 -5.29 -0.32 -14.04
CA VAL A 40 -5.09 -1.27 -15.14
C VAL A 40 -4.31 -2.43 -14.56
N ALA A 41 -4.72 -3.63 -14.87
CA ALA A 41 -4.01 -4.82 -14.45
C ALA A 41 -3.94 -5.84 -15.60
N TYR A 42 -2.87 -6.59 -15.59
CA TYR A 42 -2.65 -7.75 -16.44
C TYR A 42 -2.30 -8.95 -15.58
N GLU A 43 -2.99 -10.04 -15.77
CA GLU A 43 -2.70 -11.31 -15.12
C GLU A 43 -2.24 -12.31 -16.16
N GLY A 44 -0.98 -12.74 -16.08
CA GLY A 44 -0.42 -13.82 -16.88
C GLY A 44 -0.10 -15.04 -16.02
N LYS A 45 0.42 -16.10 -16.61
CA LYS A 45 0.83 -17.31 -15.87
C LYS A 45 1.96 -17.02 -14.86
N SER A 46 3.02 -16.38 -15.33
CA SER A 46 4.22 -16.07 -14.51
C SER A 46 4.38 -14.58 -14.24
N PHE A 47 3.89 -13.72 -15.10
CA PHE A 47 4.03 -12.27 -14.98
C PHE A 47 2.67 -11.63 -14.69
N TYR A 48 2.66 -10.62 -13.83
CA TYR A 48 1.49 -9.78 -13.60
C TYR A 48 1.86 -8.31 -13.48
N TRP A 49 0.90 -7.46 -13.83
CA TRP A 49 0.94 -6.02 -13.61
C TRP A 49 -0.35 -5.58 -12.92
N ARG A 50 -0.24 -4.93 -11.78
CA ARG A 50 -1.38 -4.47 -10.96
C ARG A 50 -1.18 -3.02 -10.57
N GLY A 51 -1.73 -2.10 -11.37
CA GLY A 51 -1.54 -0.66 -11.15
C GLY A 51 -0.05 -0.29 -11.14
N PRO A 52 0.52 0.24 -10.04
CA PRO A 52 1.92 0.60 -9.97
C PRO A 52 2.88 -0.57 -9.65
N ALA A 53 2.38 -1.81 -9.57
CA ALA A 53 3.18 -2.98 -9.21
C ALA A 53 3.35 -3.94 -10.39
N PHE A 54 4.58 -4.40 -10.58
CA PHE A 54 4.94 -5.46 -11.51
C PHE A 54 5.47 -6.65 -10.71
N GLY A 55 5.04 -7.86 -11.04
CA GLY A 55 5.49 -9.05 -10.36
C GLY A 55 5.75 -10.22 -11.29
N TYR A 56 6.69 -11.05 -10.88
CA TYR A 56 7.00 -12.33 -11.52
C TYR A 56 6.83 -13.45 -10.50
N ARG A 57 5.96 -14.41 -10.81
CA ARG A 57 5.68 -15.56 -9.95
C ARG A 57 6.78 -16.60 -10.10
N LEU A 58 7.52 -16.83 -9.02
CA LEU A 58 8.51 -17.90 -8.90
C LEU A 58 7.83 -19.23 -8.64
N VAL A 59 6.81 -19.22 -7.77
CA VAL A 59 5.97 -20.36 -7.44
C VAL A 59 4.51 -19.90 -7.56
N ASN A 60 3.68 -20.69 -8.19
CA ASN A 60 2.25 -20.42 -8.31
C ASN A 60 1.47 -21.73 -8.40
N ASN A 61 0.95 -22.19 -7.28
CA ASN A 61 0.07 -23.34 -7.20
C ASN A 61 -1.22 -22.99 -6.42
N GLU A 62 -2.08 -23.96 -6.19
CA GLU A 62 -3.37 -23.72 -5.53
C GLU A 62 -3.22 -23.20 -4.10
N ALA A 63 -2.23 -23.69 -3.37
CA ALA A 63 -2.00 -23.34 -1.97
C ALA A 63 -1.03 -22.19 -1.76
N PHE A 64 -0.03 -22.03 -2.64
CA PHE A 64 1.09 -21.11 -2.39
C PHE A 64 1.49 -20.33 -3.64
N GLU A 65 1.70 -19.04 -3.46
CA GLU A 65 2.26 -18.12 -4.46
C GLU A 65 3.47 -17.42 -3.84
N LEU A 66 4.59 -17.39 -4.58
CA LEU A 66 5.77 -16.59 -4.27
C LEU A 66 6.14 -15.78 -5.50
N SER A 67 6.31 -14.49 -5.33
CA SER A 67 6.63 -13.57 -6.42
C SER A 67 7.78 -12.64 -6.05
N VAL A 68 8.60 -12.30 -7.03
CA VAL A 68 9.43 -11.09 -7.00
C VAL A 68 8.58 -9.94 -7.50
N VAL A 69 8.61 -8.81 -6.83
CA VAL A 69 7.78 -7.65 -7.15
C VAL A 69 8.57 -6.36 -7.09
N ALA A 70 8.26 -5.46 -8.02
CA ALA A 70 8.67 -4.06 -7.98
C ALA A 70 7.43 -3.18 -8.03
N SER A 71 7.35 -2.16 -7.19
CA SER A 71 6.20 -1.27 -7.11
C SER A 71 6.60 0.14 -6.70
N LEU A 72 5.68 1.09 -6.91
CA LEU A 72 5.82 2.41 -6.31
C LEU A 72 5.29 2.35 -4.87
N TYR A 73 6.06 2.93 -3.96
CA TYR A 73 5.59 3.22 -2.61
C TYR A 73 4.72 4.49 -2.67
N PRO A 74 3.45 4.43 -2.26
CA PRO A 74 2.47 5.46 -2.58
C PRO A 74 2.57 6.72 -1.72
N GLN A 75 3.61 6.84 -0.91
CA GLN A 75 3.83 7.98 -0.03
C GLN A 75 4.48 9.11 -0.80
N ARG A 76 3.93 10.31 -0.66
CA ARG A 76 4.45 11.54 -1.25
C ARG A 76 4.08 12.72 -0.38
N PHE A 77 4.99 13.65 -0.23
CA PHE A 77 4.75 14.92 0.44
C PHE A 77 5.18 16.08 -0.46
N ARG A 78 4.34 17.10 -0.57
CA ARG A 78 4.65 18.37 -1.24
C ARG A 78 4.41 19.51 -0.27
N ALA A 79 5.47 20.20 0.11
CA ALA A 79 5.44 21.29 1.08
C ALA A 79 4.40 22.37 0.71
N LYS A 80 4.27 22.71 -0.58
CA LYS A 80 3.31 23.69 -1.10
C LYS A 80 1.84 23.36 -0.88
N ASP A 81 1.51 22.07 -0.66
CA ASP A 81 0.13 21.61 -0.47
C ASP A 81 -0.34 21.73 0.99
N SER A 82 0.59 22.02 1.92
CA SER A 82 0.25 22.33 3.32
C SER A 82 -0.25 23.77 3.48
N ARG A 83 -1.14 23.98 4.44
CA ARG A 83 -1.58 25.31 4.89
C ARG A 83 -0.77 25.84 6.05
N ASP A 84 0.02 25.02 6.68
CA ASP A 84 0.89 25.37 7.80
C ASP A 84 2.17 26.01 7.26
N ALA A 85 2.51 27.22 7.75
CA ALA A 85 3.65 27.99 7.27
C ALA A 85 5.00 27.33 7.58
N GLN A 86 5.10 26.59 8.68
CA GLN A 86 6.31 25.87 9.07
C GLN A 86 6.49 24.63 8.19
N VAL A 87 5.43 23.85 8.00
CA VAL A 87 5.43 22.63 7.14
C VAL A 87 5.73 22.97 5.67
N ARG A 88 5.36 24.17 5.21
CA ARG A 88 5.70 24.65 3.86
C ARG A 88 7.18 24.92 3.61
N GLN A 89 7.99 24.91 4.65
CA GLN A 89 9.44 25.10 4.57
C GLN A 89 10.22 23.78 4.61
N LEU A 90 9.53 22.65 4.70
CA LEU A 90 10.13 21.33 4.57
C LEU A 90 10.42 21.01 3.11
N ASP A 91 11.34 20.09 2.88
CA ASP A 91 11.65 19.59 1.55
C ASP A 91 10.53 18.68 1.03
N ASP A 92 10.34 18.66 -0.26
CA ASP A 92 9.42 17.74 -0.91
C ASP A 92 9.93 16.29 -0.78
N ARG A 93 9.02 15.34 -0.63
CA ARG A 93 9.28 13.90 -0.65
C ARG A 93 8.60 13.27 -1.86
N ASP A 94 9.40 12.65 -2.71
CA ASP A 94 8.91 12.01 -3.94
C ASP A 94 8.48 10.57 -3.69
N PHE A 95 7.79 10.00 -4.67
CA PHE A 95 7.50 8.57 -4.69
C PHE A 95 8.80 7.76 -4.71
N SER A 96 8.83 6.68 -3.95
CA SER A 96 9.94 5.72 -3.96
C SER A 96 9.58 4.48 -4.75
N GLY A 97 10.55 3.93 -5.47
CA GLY A 97 10.50 2.58 -6.00
C GLY A 97 10.92 1.58 -4.94
N VAL A 98 10.14 0.54 -4.76
CA VAL A 98 10.46 -0.57 -3.85
C VAL A 98 10.42 -1.89 -4.59
N ALA A 99 11.33 -2.80 -4.28
CA ALA A 99 11.39 -4.14 -4.86
C ALA A 99 11.68 -5.20 -3.77
N GLY A 100 11.18 -6.40 -3.98
CA GLY A 100 11.33 -7.49 -3.01
C GLY A 100 10.47 -8.68 -3.33
N PHE A 101 9.92 -9.29 -2.29
CA PHE A 101 9.17 -10.53 -2.39
C PHE A 101 7.77 -10.36 -1.79
N ASP A 102 6.79 -10.98 -2.45
CA ASP A 102 5.44 -11.19 -1.93
C ASP A 102 5.20 -12.72 -1.88
N ALA A 103 4.73 -13.20 -0.74
CA ALA A 103 4.34 -14.59 -0.54
C ALA A 103 2.89 -14.66 -0.07
N ARG A 104 2.13 -15.64 -0.56
CA ARG A 104 0.75 -15.89 -0.15
C ARG A 104 0.48 -17.38 -0.01
N TRP A 105 0.03 -17.77 1.15
CA TRP A 105 -0.42 -19.12 1.44
C TRP A 105 -1.94 -19.12 1.68
N ARG A 106 -2.67 -19.98 0.99
CA ARG A 106 -4.14 -19.99 0.99
C ARG A 106 -4.68 -21.41 1.13
N GLY A 107 -5.84 -21.53 1.75
CA GLY A 107 -6.57 -22.76 1.94
C GLY A 107 -7.99 -22.48 2.43
N ASP A 108 -8.70 -23.52 2.86
CA ASP A 108 -10.05 -23.38 3.42
C ASP A 108 -10.09 -22.53 4.69
N TRP A 109 -8.96 -22.41 5.35
CA TRP A 109 -8.77 -21.57 6.54
C TRP A 109 -8.59 -20.07 6.22
N GLY A 110 -8.57 -19.67 4.95
CA GLY A 110 -8.31 -18.30 4.51
C GLY A 110 -6.97 -18.13 3.80
N ALA A 111 -6.35 -16.98 3.94
CA ALA A 111 -5.05 -16.69 3.34
C ALA A 111 -4.15 -15.90 4.29
N LEU A 112 -2.90 -16.37 4.41
CA LEU A 112 -1.80 -15.66 5.05
C LEU A 112 -0.93 -15.06 3.95
N SER A 113 -0.66 -13.77 4.03
CA SER A 113 0.19 -13.07 3.08
C SER A 113 1.33 -12.37 3.81
N GLY A 114 2.49 -12.33 3.16
CA GLY A 114 3.65 -11.61 3.66
C GLY A 114 4.38 -10.92 2.52
N SER A 115 4.97 -9.77 2.81
CA SER A 115 5.82 -9.04 1.88
C SER A 115 7.03 -8.46 2.59
N ALA A 116 8.15 -8.38 1.86
CA ALA A 116 9.35 -7.68 2.28
C ALA A 116 9.96 -7.00 1.07
N LYS A 117 10.10 -5.67 1.10
CA LYS A 117 10.56 -4.85 -0.02
C LYS A 117 11.58 -3.83 0.47
N LYS A 118 12.56 -3.54 -0.37
CA LYS A 118 13.58 -2.53 -0.13
C LYS A 118 13.42 -1.40 -1.13
N GLU A 119 13.62 -0.19 -0.67
CA GLU A 119 13.67 1.01 -1.49
C GLU A 119 14.97 0.99 -2.34
N PHE A 120 14.86 1.35 -3.64
CA PHE A 120 15.99 1.32 -4.60
C PHE A 120 16.17 2.60 -5.42
N THR A 121 15.32 3.60 -5.23
CA THR A 121 15.37 4.86 -6.00
C THR A 121 16.24 5.95 -5.37
N GLY A 122 16.91 5.63 -4.25
CA GLY A 122 17.84 6.55 -3.58
C GLY A 122 17.17 7.47 -2.56
N HIS A 123 15.98 7.13 -2.11
CA HIS A 123 15.22 7.88 -1.11
C HIS A 123 15.35 7.26 0.30
N GLY A 124 16.59 7.05 0.75
CA GLY A 124 16.89 6.52 2.08
C GLY A 124 17.25 5.04 2.11
N GLY A 125 16.84 4.23 1.13
CA GLY A 125 17.20 2.81 1.03
C GLY A 125 16.49 1.89 2.02
N GLY A 126 15.43 2.36 2.65
CA GLY A 126 14.74 1.67 3.74
C GLY A 126 13.94 0.44 3.32
N ILE A 127 13.48 -0.30 4.32
CA ILE A 127 12.76 -1.56 4.18
C ILE A 127 11.30 -1.37 4.66
N ILE A 128 10.37 -1.92 3.88
CA ILE A 128 8.96 -2.07 4.27
C ILE A 128 8.59 -3.56 4.23
N GLY A 129 7.79 -3.98 5.20
CA GLY A 129 7.23 -5.32 5.28
C GLY A 129 5.76 -5.29 5.68
N ASP A 130 5.04 -6.32 5.32
CA ASP A 130 3.64 -6.53 5.73
C ASP A 130 3.41 -8.00 5.96
N VAL A 131 2.68 -8.33 7.02
CA VAL A 131 2.13 -9.67 7.25
C VAL A 131 0.66 -9.51 7.57
N ASN A 132 -0.19 -10.25 6.85
CA ASN A 132 -1.62 -10.18 7.08
C ASN A 132 -2.31 -11.53 6.90
N TYR A 133 -3.42 -11.66 7.60
CA TYR A 133 -4.36 -12.77 7.46
C TYR A 133 -5.71 -12.25 6.98
N SER A 134 -6.28 -12.89 5.97
CA SER A 134 -7.58 -12.57 5.41
C SER A 134 -8.45 -13.82 5.30
N TYR A 135 -9.75 -13.66 5.56
CA TYR A 135 -10.72 -14.76 5.46
C TYR A 135 -11.90 -14.36 4.55
N PRO A 136 -11.90 -14.76 3.26
CA PRO A 136 -12.97 -14.45 2.34
C PRO A 136 -14.27 -15.20 2.73
N ILE A 137 -15.36 -14.45 2.90
CA ILE A 137 -16.69 -14.97 3.24
C ILE A 137 -17.61 -14.70 2.05
N GLN A 138 -18.03 -15.76 1.36
CA GLN A 138 -18.94 -15.64 0.23
C GLN A 138 -20.39 -15.59 0.69
N GLN A 139 -21.10 -14.53 0.32
CA GLN A 139 -22.51 -14.35 0.59
C GLN A 139 -23.26 -13.92 -0.69
N GLY A 140 -23.84 -14.86 -1.38
CA GLY A 140 -24.45 -14.62 -2.69
C GLY A 140 -23.43 -14.09 -3.70
N ARG A 141 -23.68 -12.89 -4.25
CA ARG A 141 -22.77 -12.22 -5.21
C ARG A 141 -21.68 -11.37 -4.54
N VAL A 142 -21.71 -11.27 -3.21
CA VAL A 142 -20.77 -10.45 -2.46
C VAL A 142 -19.77 -11.36 -1.74
N THR A 143 -18.50 -11.03 -1.86
CA THR A 143 -17.41 -11.61 -1.06
C THR A 143 -16.94 -10.57 -0.07
N TRP A 144 -17.13 -10.83 1.21
CA TRP A 144 -16.58 -10.03 2.31
C TRP A 144 -15.18 -10.52 2.64
N ILE A 145 -14.25 -9.60 2.85
CA ILE A 145 -12.83 -9.93 3.07
C ILE A 145 -12.34 -9.17 4.31
N PRO A 146 -12.65 -9.66 5.52
CA PRO A 146 -11.99 -9.18 6.73
C PRO A 146 -10.51 -9.53 6.69
N THR A 147 -9.68 -8.58 7.10
CA THR A 147 -8.22 -8.74 7.14
C THR A 147 -7.67 -8.11 8.41
N VAL A 148 -6.77 -8.80 9.05
CA VAL A 148 -5.93 -8.28 10.12
C VAL A 148 -4.48 -8.37 9.70
N GLY A 149 -3.69 -7.36 10.00
CA GLY A 149 -2.29 -7.37 9.62
C GLY A 149 -1.45 -6.39 10.40
N VAL A 150 -0.16 -6.46 10.14
CA VAL A 150 0.85 -5.55 10.68
C VAL A 150 1.80 -5.13 9.56
N GLU A 151 2.05 -3.84 9.48
CA GLU A 151 2.98 -3.22 8.56
C GLU A 151 4.23 -2.79 9.34
N TYR A 152 5.40 -3.07 8.79
CA TYR A 152 6.69 -2.65 9.29
C TYR A 152 7.30 -1.64 8.34
N ALA A 153 7.83 -0.55 8.87
CA ALA A 153 8.72 0.34 8.14
C ALA A 153 9.95 0.63 9.01
N ASP A 154 11.12 0.58 8.42
CA ASP A 154 12.34 0.86 9.14
C ASP A 154 12.58 2.37 9.33
N ALA A 155 13.58 2.70 10.15
CA ALA A 155 13.93 4.06 10.48
C ALA A 155 14.38 4.87 9.24
N GLU A 156 15.02 4.25 8.27
CA GLU A 156 15.53 4.92 7.07
C GLU A 156 14.38 5.40 6.18
N LEU A 157 13.37 4.53 5.94
CA LEU A 157 12.18 4.90 5.20
C LEU A 157 11.35 5.96 5.94
N ASN A 158 11.19 5.78 7.24
CA ASN A 158 10.45 6.72 8.07
C ASN A 158 11.14 8.08 8.14
N ASP A 159 12.48 8.13 8.23
CA ASP A 159 13.25 9.38 8.25
C ASP A 159 13.07 10.16 6.94
N TYR A 160 13.10 9.46 5.79
CA TYR A 160 12.85 10.11 4.51
C TYR A 160 11.46 10.76 4.44
N TYR A 161 10.39 10.04 4.85
CA TYR A 161 9.03 10.57 4.71
C TYR A 161 8.58 11.48 5.85
N TYR A 162 8.97 11.20 7.08
CA TYR A 162 8.46 11.87 8.29
C TYR A 162 9.54 12.60 9.09
N GLY A 163 10.81 12.42 8.77
CA GLY A 163 11.92 13.09 9.42
C GLY A 163 11.92 14.60 9.17
N VAL A 164 12.48 15.33 10.11
CA VAL A 164 12.80 16.77 10.01
C VAL A 164 14.29 16.91 10.25
N SER A 165 15.05 17.17 9.20
CA SER A 165 16.50 17.37 9.26
C SER A 165 16.85 18.65 10.06
N THR A 166 18.10 18.75 10.51
CA THR A 166 18.57 19.96 11.22
C THR A 166 18.47 21.22 10.35
N ALA A 167 18.69 21.09 9.04
CA ALA A 167 18.54 22.21 8.09
C ALA A 167 17.07 22.63 7.94
N GLU A 168 16.14 21.67 7.84
CA GLU A 168 14.72 21.94 7.80
C GLU A 168 14.23 22.55 9.13
N ALA A 169 14.70 22.04 10.26
CA ALA A 169 14.39 22.58 11.57
C ALA A 169 14.83 24.05 11.71
N ALA A 170 16.03 24.37 11.27
CA ALA A 170 16.56 25.73 11.34
C ALA A 170 15.74 26.75 10.53
N ARG A 171 15.23 26.35 9.34
CA ARG A 171 14.46 27.26 8.48
C ARG A 171 12.97 27.31 8.81
N SER A 172 12.40 26.19 9.29
CA SER A 172 10.96 26.08 9.57
C SER A 172 10.56 26.44 10.99
N GLY A 173 11.51 26.42 11.93
CA GLY A 173 11.24 26.56 13.37
C GLY A 173 10.57 25.32 13.99
N LEU A 174 10.49 24.21 13.27
CA LEU A 174 10.11 22.90 13.81
C LEU A 174 11.30 22.27 14.54
N SER A 175 11.05 21.39 15.48
CA SER A 175 12.11 20.59 16.10
C SER A 175 12.63 19.56 15.11
N ALA A 176 13.95 19.34 15.07
CA ALA A 176 14.52 18.21 14.33
C ALA A 176 13.94 16.90 14.88
N TYR A 177 13.58 16.01 13.96
CA TYR A 177 12.93 14.74 14.31
C TYR A 177 13.43 13.62 13.41
N ARG A 178 13.82 12.51 14.01
CA ARG A 178 14.20 11.28 13.35
C ARG A 178 13.34 10.13 13.87
N PRO A 179 12.34 9.68 13.10
CA PRO A 179 11.52 8.56 13.51
C PRO A 179 12.34 7.26 13.52
N GLY A 180 12.02 6.37 14.46
CA GLY A 180 12.55 5.01 14.49
C GLY A 180 11.79 4.06 13.57
N ASN A 181 12.05 2.76 13.77
CA ASN A 181 11.26 1.71 13.15
C ASN A 181 9.82 1.77 13.66
N THR A 182 8.87 1.45 12.77
CA THR A 182 7.45 1.40 13.15
C THR A 182 6.85 0.03 12.85
N LEU A 183 5.99 -0.41 13.77
CA LEU A 183 5.07 -1.53 13.58
C LEU A 183 3.65 -0.98 13.68
N THR A 184 2.91 -1.06 12.59
CA THR A 184 1.57 -0.48 12.48
C THR A 184 0.54 -1.58 12.30
N PRO A 185 -0.13 -2.04 13.39
CA PRO A 185 -1.22 -2.99 13.27
C PRO A 185 -2.42 -2.33 12.58
N TYR A 186 -3.14 -3.12 11.80
CA TYR A 186 -4.33 -2.66 11.10
C TYR A 186 -5.42 -3.72 11.01
N LEU A 187 -6.63 -3.23 10.85
CA LEU A 187 -7.81 -4.01 10.49
C LEU A 187 -8.36 -3.43 9.20
N SER A 188 -8.80 -4.29 8.30
CA SER A 188 -9.52 -3.86 7.12
C SER A 188 -10.70 -4.77 6.83
N MET A 189 -11.70 -4.19 6.18
CA MET A 189 -12.86 -4.89 5.64
C MET A 189 -13.03 -4.45 4.21
N ALA A 190 -13.03 -5.40 3.28
CA ALA A 190 -13.39 -5.15 1.89
C ALA A 190 -14.63 -5.95 1.53
N ALA A 191 -15.44 -5.42 0.62
CA ALA A 191 -16.56 -6.11 0.00
C ALA A 191 -16.39 -6.04 -1.52
N ARG A 192 -16.36 -7.21 -2.15
CA ARG A 192 -16.32 -7.33 -3.60
C ARG A 192 -17.64 -7.92 -4.08
N MET A 193 -18.28 -7.26 -5.04
CA MET A 193 -19.51 -7.72 -5.67
C MET A 193 -19.24 -8.05 -7.15
N GLN A 194 -19.55 -9.26 -7.57
CA GLN A 194 -19.58 -9.64 -8.97
C GLN A 194 -20.91 -9.17 -9.58
N LEU A 195 -20.85 -8.18 -10.44
CA LEU A 195 -22.02 -7.61 -11.11
C LEU A 195 -22.48 -8.50 -12.27
N ASN A 196 -21.53 -8.95 -13.07
CA ASN A 196 -21.70 -9.93 -14.16
C ASN A 196 -20.34 -10.58 -14.49
N GLU A 197 -20.26 -11.37 -15.57
CA GLU A 197 -19.03 -12.08 -15.95
C GLU A 197 -17.81 -11.16 -16.23
N ARG A 198 -18.05 -9.88 -16.54
CA ARG A 198 -17.01 -8.92 -16.93
C ARG A 198 -16.79 -7.82 -15.91
N TRP A 199 -17.79 -7.49 -15.08
CA TRP A 199 -17.75 -6.35 -14.19
C TRP A 199 -17.85 -6.76 -12.74
N SER A 200 -16.99 -6.19 -11.93
CA SER A 200 -17.07 -6.28 -10.46
C SER A 200 -16.88 -4.89 -9.84
N ALA A 201 -17.50 -4.69 -8.70
CA ALA A 201 -17.30 -3.51 -7.85
C ALA A 201 -16.64 -3.92 -6.56
N MET A 202 -15.82 -3.05 -6.01
CA MET A 202 -15.20 -3.26 -4.70
C MET A 202 -15.19 -1.97 -3.89
N VAL A 203 -15.43 -2.12 -2.59
CA VAL A 203 -15.29 -1.08 -1.60
C VAL A 203 -14.54 -1.64 -0.40
N GLY A 204 -13.73 -0.82 0.26
CA GLY A 204 -13.03 -1.25 1.45
C GLY A 204 -12.72 -0.10 2.40
N VAL A 205 -12.55 -0.44 3.66
CA VAL A 205 -12.11 0.44 4.72
C VAL A 205 -10.96 -0.21 5.47
N ARG A 206 -9.96 0.58 5.82
CA ARG A 206 -8.84 0.16 6.67
C ARG A 206 -8.69 1.16 7.80
N THR A 207 -8.50 0.65 8.99
CA THR A 207 -8.08 1.43 10.15
C THR A 207 -6.74 0.90 10.64
N SER A 208 -5.85 1.80 11.01
CA SER A 208 -4.55 1.45 11.55
C SER A 208 -4.25 2.33 12.76
N ARG A 209 -3.47 1.81 13.69
CA ARG A 209 -2.99 2.55 14.84
C ARG A 209 -1.48 2.66 14.72
N LEU A 210 -0.98 3.87 14.59
CA LEU A 210 0.45 4.13 14.76
C LEU A 210 0.83 3.73 16.17
N ALA A 211 1.88 2.94 16.34
CA ALA A 211 2.50 2.73 17.65
C ALA A 211 3.22 4.03 18.02
N ASP A 212 3.02 4.48 19.25
CA ASP A 212 3.70 5.62 19.84
C ASP A 212 5.19 5.33 20.01
#